data_7831dc65bd8b733265a535985687eca5
#
_entry.id   7831dc65bd8b733265a535985687eca5
#
_cell.length_a   1.000
_cell.length_b   1.000
_cell.length_c   1.000
_cell.angle_alpha   90.00
_cell.angle_beta   90.00
_cell.angle_gamma   90.00
#
_symmetry.space_group_name_H-M   'P 1'
#
loop_
_entity.id
_entity.type
_entity.pdbx_description
1 polymer ?
#
loop_
_entity_poly.entity_id
_entity_poly.type
_entity_poly.pdbx_seq_one_letter_code
_entity_poly.pdbx_strand_id
1 'polypeptide(L)'
;QAIEDAEKLISKLDLELGKEIKNRAQDSKSLGVSRQSNLRDQSNKDFFVESHLWTGIGLARSGCGAAIVGDPDQVYNKMKRYMDMGISSFILSGYPHEKECKLFAKYVLPKFKTIHLPEIFERVPKKEPNSPLANGPRK
;
A
#
# COMPACT_ATOMS: atom_id res chain seq x y z
N GLN A 1 4.00 -16.76 -6.82
CA GLN A 1 2.61 -16.23 -6.82
C GLN A 1 2.56 -14.73 -6.48
N ALA A 2 3.05 -14.25 -5.31
CA ALA A 2 2.97 -12.83 -4.94
C ALA A 2 3.71 -11.91 -5.93
N ILE A 3 4.88 -12.31 -6.40
CA ILE A 3 5.66 -11.57 -7.43
C ILE A 3 4.92 -11.58 -8.76
N GLU A 4 4.42 -12.72 -9.20
CA GLU A 4 3.64 -12.84 -10.45
C GLU A 4 2.36 -11.98 -10.41
N ASP A 5 1.67 -11.93 -9.26
CA ASP A 5 0.49 -11.11 -9.09
C ASP A 5 0.85 -9.60 -9.12
N ALA A 6 2.00 -9.21 -8.57
CA ALA A 6 2.51 -7.84 -8.67
C ALA A 6 2.87 -7.46 -10.13
N GLU A 7 3.57 -8.33 -10.85
CA GLU A 7 3.92 -8.12 -12.26
C GLU A 7 2.68 -7.99 -13.15
N LYS A 8 1.62 -8.76 -12.89
CA LYS A 8 0.34 -8.66 -13.60
C LYS A 8 -0.32 -7.28 -13.44
N LEU A 9 -0.11 -6.59 -12.31
CA LEU A 9 -0.65 -5.24 -12.10
C LEU A 9 -0.09 -4.22 -13.09
N ILE A 10 1.15 -4.41 -13.54
CA ILE A 10 1.83 -3.48 -14.45
C ILE A 10 1.93 -4.00 -15.89
N SER A 11 1.62 -5.26 -16.14
CA SER A 11 1.83 -5.91 -17.44
C SER A 11 1.07 -5.28 -18.62
N LYS A 12 -0.02 -4.56 -18.35
CA LYS A 12 -0.88 -3.91 -19.35
C LYS A 12 -0.77 -2.38 -19.33
N LEU A 13 0.20 -1.84 -18.57
CA LEU A 13 0.36 -0.39 -18.49
C LEU A 13 1.07 0.15 -19.74
N ASP A 14 0.52 1.21 -20.30
CA ASP A 14 1.23 2.08 -21.21
C ASP A 14 2.15 2.99 -20.38
N LEU A 15 3.45 2.69 -20.40
CA LEU A 15 4.44 3.39 -19.58
C LEU A 15 4.65 4.84 -20.03
N GLU A 16 4.49 5.15 -21.32
CA GLU A 16 4.62 6.51 -21.82
C GLU A 16 3.44 7.36 -21.40
N LEU A 17 2.22 6.85 -21.57
CA LEU A 17 1.01 7.50 -21.07
C LEU A 17 1.06 7.68 -19.54
N GLY A 18 1.55 6.68 -18.81
CA GLY A 18 1.73 6.76 -17.36
C GLY A 18 2.68 7.87 -16.93
N LYS A 19 3.79 8.06 -17.65
CA LYS A 19 4.74 9.18 -17.43
C LYS A 19 4.08 10.53 -17.71
N GLU A 20 3.33 10.63 -18.79
CA GLU A 20 2.63 11.86 -19.17
C GLU A 20 1.60 12.27 -18.12
N ILE A 21 0.77 11.33 -17.66
CA ILE A 21 -0.21 11.57 -16.59
C ILE A 21 0.50 12.02 -15.32
N LYS A 22 1.59 11.37 -14.93
CA LYS A 22 2.37 11.73 -13.75
C LYS A 22 2.93 13.15 -13.85
N ASN A 23 3.46 13.55 -15.00
CA ASN A 23 4.02 14.87 -15.22
C ASN A 23 2.97 15.99 -15.19
N ARG A 24 1.71 15.67 -15.50
CA ARG A 24 0.58 16.61 -15.41
C ARG A 24 0.00 16.71 -14.00
N ALA A 25 0.33 15.79 -13.09
CA ALA A 25 -0.20 15.82 -11.74
C ALA A 25 0.29 17.07 -10.98
N GLN A 26 -0.61 17.70 -10.21
CA GLN A 26 -0.31 18.95 -9.49
C GLN A 26 0.85 18.83 -8.51
N ASP A 27 1.04 17.66 -7.93
CA ASP A 27 2.09 17.35 -6.95
C ASP A 27 3.37 16.76 -7.57
N SER A 28 3.47 16.74 -8.92
CA SER A 28 4.62 16.15 -9.65
C SER A 28 5.98 16.69 -9.22
N LYS A 29 6.02 17.94 -8.74
CA LYS A 29 7.24 18.62 -8.26
C LYS A 29 7.42 18.54 -6.74
N SER A 30 6.57 17.83 -6.01
CA SER A 30 6.70 17.70 -4.55
C SER A 30 7.93 16.88 -4.19
N LEU A 31 8.53 17.18 -3.02
CA LEU A 31 9.66 16.41 -2.49
C LEU A 31 9.32 14.92 -2.31
N GLY A 32 8.08 14.62 -1.90
CA GLY A 32 7.61 13.26 -1.75
C GLY A 32 7.61 12.49 -3.08
N VAL A 33 7.07 13.09 -4.13
CA VAL A 33 7.04 12.50 -5.48
C VAL A 33 8.47 12.33 -6.03
N SER A 34 9.36 13.31 -5.83
CA SER A 34 10.75 13.20 -6.23
C SER A 34 11.46 12.03 -5.54
N ARG A 35 11.28 11.88 -4.22
CA ARG A 35 11.85 10.75 -3.47
C ARG A 35 11.33 9.40 -3.95
N GLN A 36 10.04 9.27 -4.25
CA GLN A 36 9.46 8.05 -4.81
C GLN A 36 10.04 7.72 -6.19
N SER A 37 10.29 8.73 -7.02
CA SER A 37 10.94 8.55 -8.32
C SER A 37 12.38 8.08 -8.15
N ASN A 38 13.16 8.76 -7.32
CA ASN A 38 14.54 8.37 -7.03
C ASN A 38 14.64 6.94 -6.48
N LEU A 39 13.69 6.54 -5.61
CA LEU A 39 13.64 5.19 -5.10
C LEU A 39 13.44 4.16 -6.23
N ARG A 40 12.58 4.48 -7.19
CA ARG A 40 12.34 3.61 -8.36
C ARG A 40 13.57 3.56 -9.27
N ASP A 41 14.24 4.67 -9.49
CA ASP A 41 15.44 4.74 -10.31
C ASP A 41 16.61 3.92 -9.75
N GLN A 42 16.60 3.66 -8.42
CA GLN A 42 17.55 2.79 -7.72
C GLN A 42 17.16 1.31 -7.75
N SER A 43 15.98 0.97 -8.25
CA SER A 43 15.52 -0.42 -8.30
C SER A 43 16.23 -1.23 -9.38
N ASN A 44 16.23 -2.55 -9.21
CA ASN A 44 16.71 -3.49 -10.23
C ASN A 44 15.75 -3.53 -11.43
N LYS A 45 16.09 -4.33 -12.45
CA LYS A 45 15.28 -4.52 -13.66
C LYS A 45 13.84 -5.00 -13.41
N ASP A 46 13.61 -5.65 -12.26
CA ASP A 46 12.32 -6.21 -11.86
C ASP A 46 11.60 -5.26 -10.86
N PHE A 47 12.07 -4.02 -10.74
CA PHE A 47 11.54 -2.96 -9.86
C PHE A 47 11.69 -3.23 -8.36
N PHE A 48 12.60 -4.09 -7.91
CA PHE A 48 12.90 -4.27 -6.50
C PHE A 48 14.08 -3.40 -6.08
N VAL A 49 13.91 -2.61 -5.01
CA VAL A 49 14.99 -1.82 -4.38
C VAL A 49 15.77 -2.70 -3.41
N GLU A 50 15.07 -3.53 -2.69
CA GLU A 50 15.59 -4.54 -1.78
C GLU A 50 14.58 -5.70 -1.70
N SER A 51 14.94 -6.77 -1.00
CA SER A 51 14.05 -7.92 -0.82
C SER A 51 12.67 -7.51 -0.34
N HIS A 52 11.65 -7.91 -1.08
CA HIS A 52 10.24 -7.67 -0.79
C HIS A 52 9.79 -6.20 -0.83
N LEU A 53 10.61 -5.27 -1.32
CA LEU A 53 10.23 -3.86 -1.51
C LEU A 53 10.21 -3.53 -3.01
N TRP A 54 9.03 -3.50 -3.59
CA TRP A 54 8.77 -3.40 -5.02
C TRP A 54 8.23 -2.02 -5.40
N THR A 55 8.91 -1.34 -6.31
CA THR A 55 8.57 0.02 -6.76
C THR A 55 7.67 0.06 -7.98
N GLY A 56 7.41 -1.09 -8.62
CA GLY A 56 6.57 -1.17 -9.83
C GLY A 56 5.14 -0.66 -9.60
N ILE A 57 4.62 -0.69 -8.37
CA ILE A 57 3.31 -0.11 -8.03
C ILE A 57 3.23 1.38 -8.40
N GLY A 58 4.33 2.11 -8.30
CA GLY A 58 4.39 3.52 -8.66
C GLY A 58 4.30 3.82 -10.16
N LEU A 59 4.36 2.78 -11.02
CA LEU A 59 4.05 2.90 -12.45
C LEU A 59 2.54 2.86 -12.68
N ALA A 60 1.83 2.05 -11.88
CA ALA A 60 0.38 1.86 -11.98
C ALA A 60 -0.43 2.95 -11.25
N ARG A 61 0.17 3.58 -10.23
CA ARG A 61 -0.54 4.51 -9.35
C ARG A 61 0.37 5.65 -8.90
N SER A 62 -0.09 6.88 -9.12
CA SER A 62 0.51 8.07 -8.52
C SER A 62 0.33 8.05 -6.99
N GLY A 63 1.30 8.58 -6.25
CA GLY A 63 1.25 8.66 -4.79
C GLY A 63 1.70 7.39 -4.04
N CYS A 64 2.03 6.29 -4.74
CA CYS A 64 2.65 5.11 -4.16
C CYS A 64 4.14 5.05 -4.51
N GLY A 65 5.00 4.96 -3.50
CA GLY A 65 6.46 4.81 -3.71
C GLY A 65 6.86 3.38 -3.93
N ALA A 66 6.41 2.49 -3.05
CA ALA A 66 6.72 1.08 -3.09
C ALA A 66 5.62 0.24 -2.42
N ALA A 67 5.59 -1.06 -2.73
CA ALA A 67 4.75 -2.05 -2.09
C ALA A 67 5.60 -3.15 -1.45
N ILE A 68 5.13 -3.72 -0.36
CA ILE A 68 5.71 -4.93 0.21
C ILE A 68 5.10 -6.13 -0.53
N VAL A 69 5.92 -6.92 -1.21
CA VAL A 69 5.50 -8.07 -2.01
C VAL A 69 6.19 -9.34 -1.51
N GLY A 70 5.39 -10.31 -1.08
CA GLY A 70 5.90 -11.57 -0.56
C GLY A 70 4.80 -12.47 0.00
N ASP A 71 5.21 -13.60 0.57
CA ASP A 71 4.33 -14.42 1.39
C ASP A 71 4.04 -13.75 2.75
N PRO A 72 3.10 -14.27 3.55
CA PRO A 72 2.73 -13.65 4.82
C PRO A 72 3.87 -13.47 5.82
N ASP A 73 4.86 -14.37 5.85
CA ASP A 73 6.00 -14.25 6.74
C ASP A 73 6.97 -13.18 6.26
N GLN A 74 7.20 -13.10 4.96
CA GLN A 74 8.02 -12.06 4.33
C GLN A 74 7.43 -10.67 4.53
N VAL A 75 6.11 -10.53 4.35
CA VAL A 75 5.39 -9.27 4.60
C VAL A 75 5.50 -8.88 6.08
N TYR A 76 5.23 -9.82 7.00
CA TYR A 76 5.37 -9.60 8.43
C TYR A 76 6.78 -9.14 8.81
N ASN A 77 7.81 -9.86 8.36
CA ASN A 77 9.20 -9.55 8.67
C ASN A 77 9.61 -8.17 8.12
N LYS A 78 9.13 -7.81 6.93
CA LYS A 78 9.38 -6.49 6.35
C LYS A 78 8.73 -5.38 7.16
N MET A 79 7.48 -5.54 7.57
CA MET A 79 6.78 -4.59 8.43
C MET A 79 7.44 -4.48 9.79
N LYS A 80 7.88 -5.62 10.36
CA LYS A 80 8.60 -5.61 11.65
C LYS A 80 9.87 -4.76 11.59
N ARG A 81 10.64 -4.80 10.50
CA ARG A 81 11.81 -3.92 10.32
C ARG A 81 11.44 -2.43 10.42
N TYR A 82 10.31 -2.01 9.86
CA TYR A 82 9.82 -0.64 10.02
C TYR A 82 9.43 -0.34 11.48
N MET A 83 8.80 -1.28 12.16
CA MET A 83 8.47 -1.14 13.58
C MET A 83 9.73 -1.02 14.45
N ASP A 84 10.76 -1.82 14.16
CA ASP A 84 12.05 -1.76 14.86
C ASP A 84 12.79 -0.43 14.66
N MET A 85 12.46 0.31 13.58
CA MET A 85 12.91 1.69 13.35
C MET A 85 12.02 2.76 14.02
N GLY A 86 10.99 2.36 14.78
CA GLY A 86 10.12 3.26 15.53
C GLY A 86 8.78 3.61 14.85
N ILE A 87 8.44 3.00 13.71
CA ILE A 87 7.14 3.18 13.08
C ILE A 87 6.09 2.35 13.83
N SER A 88 5.09 3.02 14.42
CA SER A 88 4.05 2.39 15.23
C SER A 88 2.67 2.34 14.55
N SER A 89 2.50 3.04 13.44
CA SER A 89 1.21 3.12 12.74
C SER A 89 1.40 2.93 11.24
N PHE A 90 0.50 2.15 10.62
CA PHE A 90 0.53 1.87 9.19
C PHE A 90 -0.84 2.12 8.57
N ILE A 91 -0.86 2.80 7.43
CA ILE A 91 -2.01 2.83 6.53
C ILE A 91 -1.68 1.88 5.39
N LEU A 92 -2.46 0.81 5.27
CA LEU A 92 -2.20 -0.26 4.32
C LEU A 92 -3.20 -0.22 3.17
N SER A 93 -2.72 -0.51 1.98
CA SER A 93 -3.52 -0.63 0.77
C SER A 93 -2.98 -1.76 -0.09
N GLY A 94 -3.85 -2.53 -0.70
CA GLY A 94 -3.46 -3.62 -1.60
C GLY A 94 -4.35 -3.66 -2.86
N TYR A 95 -3.97 -4.44 -3.85
CA TYR A 95 -4.70 -4.60 -5.10
C TYR A 95 -4.83 -6.07 -5.47
N PRO A 96 -6.06 -6.57 -5.74
CA PRO A 96 -7.39 -5.94 -5.53
C PRO A 96 -7.67 -5.71 -4.04
N HIS A 97 -8.25 -4.57 -3.69
CA HIS A 97 -8.41 -4.13 -2.28
C HIS A 97 -9.07 -5.18 -1.39
N GLU A 98 -10.20 -5.73 -1.80
CA GLU A 98 -10.95 -6.69 -0.98
C GLU A 98 -10.17 -7.99 -0.76
N LYS A 99 -9.56 -8.55 -1.82
CA LYS A 99 -8.78 -9.78 -1.74
C LYS A 99 -7.59 -9.60 -0.82
N GLU A 100 -6.80 -8.54 -1.03
CA GLU A 100 -5.59 -8.28 -0.26
C GLU A 100 -5.90 -7.94 1.21
N CYS A 101 -6.98 -7.21 1.48
CA CYS A 101 -7.44 -6.95 2.84
C CYS A 101 -7.78 -8.26 3.57
N LYS A 102 -8.51 -9.18 2.93
CA LYS A 102 -8.86 -10.49 3.49
C LYS A 102 -7.63 -11.36 3.75
N LEU A 103 -6.69 -11.39 2.82
CA LEU A 103 -5.44 -12.15 2.97
C LEU A 103 -4.57 -11.58 4.09
N PHE A 104 -4.40 -10.27 4.15
CA PHE A 104 -3.66 -9.61 5.21
C PHE A 104 -4.29 -9.84 6.58
N ALA A 105 -5.60 -9.65 6.70
CA ALA A 105 -6.33 -9.86 7.94
C ALA A 105 -6.24 -11.32 8.44
N LYS A 106 -6.22 -12.27 7.53
CA LYS A 106 -6.17 -13.70 7.87
C LYS A 106 -4.77 -14.18 8.24
N TYR A 107 -3.74 -13.74 7.51
CA TYR A 107 -2.43 -14.39 7.58
C TYR A 107 -1.30 -13.50 8.15
N VAL A 108 -1.46 -12.18 8.12
CA VAL A 108 -0.42 -11.23 8.55
C VAL A 108 -0.81 -10.52 9.83
N LEU A 109 -2.01 -9.93 9.87
CA LEU A 109 -2.47 -9.14 11.01
C LEU A 109 -2.41 -9.90 12.36
N PRO A 110 -2.78 -11.19 12.46
CA PRO A 110 -2.71 -11.93 13.72
C PRO A 110 -1.31 -12.13 14.28
N LYS A 111 -0.26 -11.89 13.48
CA LYS A 111 1.14 -11.97 13.92
C LYS A 111 1.60 -10.73 14.69
N PHE A 112 0.81 -9.64 14.63
CA PHE A 112 1.10 -8.40 15.34
C PHE A 112 0.27 -8.27 16.61
N LYS A 113 0.87 -7.68 17.64
CA LYS A 113 0.11 -7.18 18.78
C LYS A 113 -0.51 -5.85 18.38
N THR A 114 -1.78 -5.87 18.02
CA THR A 114 -2.53 -4.68 17.62
C THR A 114 -3.33 -4.11 18.78
N ILE A 115 -3.69 -2.84 18.70
CA ILE A 115 -4.58 -2.16 19.62
C ILE A 115 -5.73 -1.51 18.82
N HIS A 116 -6.92 -1.50 19.41
CA HIS A 116 -8.08 -0.84 18.83
C HIS A 116 -8.27 0.51 19.52
N LEU A 117 -7.71 1.56 18.94
CA LEU A 117 -7.71 2.92 19.52
C LEU A 117 -9.11 3.43 19.89
N PRO A 118 -10.17 3.24 19.07
CA PRO A 118 -11.52 3.65 19.47
C PRO A 118 -12.00 3.01 20.79
N GLU A 119 -11.67 1.75 21.04
CA GLU A 119 -12.01 1.07 22.30
C GLU A 119 -11.21 1.63 23.46
N ILE A 120 -9.89 1.83 23.29
CA ILE A 120 -9.00 2.38 24.31
C ILE A 120 -9.44 3.80 24.72
N PHE A 121 -9.90 4.60 23.77
CA PHE A 121 -10.35 5.96 24.02
C PHE A 121 -11.85 6.06 24.32
N GLU A 122 -12.55 4.92 24.50
CA GLU A 122 -13.99 4.86 24.72
C GLU A 122 -14.82 5.62 23.66
N ARG A 123 -14.33 5.64 22.43
CA ARG A 123 -14.91 6.36 21.27
C ARG A 123 -15.62 5.43 20.28
N VAL A 124 -15.89 4.21 20.68
CA VAL A 124 -16.67 3.27 19.84
C VAL A 124 -18.12 3.77 19.79
N PRO A 125 -18.66 4.11 18.63
CA PRO A 125 -20.04 4.54 18.52
C PRO A 125 -20.98 3.43 18.98
N LYS A 126 -21.94 3.72 19.83
CA LYS A 126 -22.98 2.77 20.26
C LYS A 126 -23.97 2.42 19.14
N LYS A 127 -23.99 3.23 18.08
CA LYS A 127 -24.79 3.02 16.85
C LYS A 127 -23.91 3.31 15.66
N GLU A 128 -24.18 2.63 14.54
CA GLU A 128 -23.51 2.92 13.28
C GLU A 128 -23.67 4.39 12.90
N PRO A 129 -22.60 5.05 12.44
CA PRO A 129 -22.67 6.44 12.04
C PRO A 129 -23.64 6.59 10.86
N ASN A 130 -24.57 7.53 10.97
CA ASN A 130 -25.50 7.85 9.89
C ASN A 130 -24.77 8.71 8.84
N SER A 131 -24.04 8.07 7.95
CA SER A 131 -23.31 8.74 6.86
C SER A 131 -23.71 8.15 5.51
N PRO A 132 -23.59 8.91 4.42
CA PRO A 132 -23.85 8.40 3.07
C PRO A 132 -23.03 7.16 2.72
N LEU A 133 -21.82 7.04 3.26
CA LEU A 133 -20.93 5.90 3.05
C LEU A 133 -21.35 4.66 3.86
N ALA A 134 -21.91 4.85 5.06
CA ALA A 134 -22.38 3.75 5.90
C ALA A 134 -23.71 3.15 5.39
N ASN A 135 -24.57 3.98 4.81
CA ASN A 135 -25.94 3.60 4.41
C ASN A 135 -26.08 3.30 2.90
N GLY A 136 -24.99 3.31 2.15
CA GLY A 136 -25.00 3.13 0.70
C GLY A 136 -25.58 4.34 -0.05
N PRO A 137 -25.73 4.25 -1.39
CA PRO A 137 -26.29 5.31 -2.18
C PRO A 137 -27.77 5.53 -1.78
N ARG A 138 -28.14 6.76 -1.53
CA ARG A 138 -29.54 7.11 -1.31
C ARG A 138 -30.31 6.81 -2.59
N LYS A 139 -31.36 5.99 -2.49
CA LYS A 139 -32.30 5.74 -3.59
C LYS A 139 -33.12 7.02 -3.90
#